data_e9f938eeddbc224ad27762709f556e3f
#
_entry.id   e9f938eeddbc224ad27762709f556e3f
#
_cell.length_a   1.000
_cell.length_b   1.000
_cell.length_c   1.000
_cell.angle_alpha   90.00
_cell.angle_beta   90.00
_cell.angle_gamma   90.00
#
_symmetry.space_group_name_H-M   'P 1'
#
loop_
_entity.id
_entity.type
_entity.pdbx_description
1 polymer ?
#
loop_
_entity_poly.entity_id
_entity_poly.type
_entity_poly.pdbx_seq_one_letter_code
_entity_poly.pdbx_strand_id
1 'polypeptide(L)'
;MSDSDQRLSELQAQYDQYVEAGLKLDLTRGKPAAEQLDLANELDGILNGFYQLQDGTDVRNYGGIFGIPEARALGGELMGVCADNVLVGGNSSLTLMYHYLAHRAREWRAAGEDDIRFLCPAPGYDRHFTVCEDLGIDMITVPMQDGGPDMDLVESMVQYDPSIRGIWCVPKYSNPTGHTYSDATVERFAALPKLTVGDFLLMWDNAYAVHDLTDQPDSLTDIMSLAEKNETTDNVAIFASTSKITFAGAGIAFIATSTGRLAGFEKYLSAQTIGFDKINQLRHVHFLKDAAGIRAHMAKHRAIIKPKFDLVLKKLEDHLAGKDIACWTVPAGGYFISLDTQPGLASRVVAMAGAAGVKLTPAGATFPYGKDPEDQNIRIAPTFPAIDELDKAMDVFVTCIELATMDP
;
A
#
# COMPACT_ATOMS: atom_id res chain seq x y z
N MET A 1 39.91 23.88 15.16
CA MET A 1 38.74 23.03 14.82
C MET A 1 38.88 22.64 13.37
N SER A 2 38.70 21.40 13.02
CA SER A 2 38.60 21.01 11.61
C SER A 2 37.28 21.52 11.03
N ASP A 3 37.19 21.60 9.70
CA ASP A 3 35.89 21.95 9.04
C ASP A 3 34.76 20.98 9.47
N SER A 4 35.10 19.73 9.73
CA SER A 4 34.21 18.71 10.24
C SER A 4 33.72 19.02 11.66
N ASP A 5 34.61 19.43 12.57
CA ASP A 5 34.22 19.80 13.96
C ASP A 5 33.30 21.01 13.97
N GLN A 6 33.57 21.98 13.09
CA GLN A 6 32.71 23.17 12.97
C GLN A 6 31.34 22.80 12.45
N ARG A 7 31.24 21.98 11.40
CA ARG A 7 29.97 21.51 10.83
C ARG A 7 29.15 20.72 11.85
N LEU A 8 29.78 19.81 12.59
CA LEU A 8 29.11 19.06 13.66
C LEU A 8 28.51 19.99 14.73
N SER A 9 29.28 21.00 15.16
CA SER A 9 28.81 22.00 16.14
C SER A 9 27.63 22.81 15.62
N GLU A 10 27.63 23.18 14.33
CA GLU A 10 26.52 23.90 13.69
C GLU A 10 25.26 23.03 13.63
N LEU A 11 25.38 21.79 13.21
CA LEU A 11 24.26 20.83 13.14
C LEU A 11 23.66 20.56 14.53
N GLN A 12 24.52 20.37 15.55
CA GLN A 12 24.06 20.17 16.92
C GLN A 12 23.28 21.37 17.43
N ALA A 13 23.80 22.59 17.21
CA ALA A 13 23.11 23.80 17.60
C ALA A 13 21.75 23.97 16.89
N GLN A 14 21.66 23.61 15.60
CA GLN A 14 20.44 23.63 14.84
C GLN A 14 19.44 22.59 15.36
N TYR A 15 19.89 21.37 15.65
CA TYR A 15 19.06 20.32 16.23
C TYR A 15 18.50 20.71 17.60
N ASP A 16 19.34 21.30 18.47
CA ASP A 16 18.90 21.78 19.81
C ASP A 16 17.81 22.84 19.69
N GLN A 17 17.88 23.74 18.70
CA GLN A 17 16.81 24.70 18.40
C GLN A 17 15.50 24.03 18.00
N TYR A 18 15.56 22.95 17.20
CA TYR A 18 14.34 22.19 16.86
C TYR A 18 13.74 21.49 18.07
N VAL A 19 14.55 20.93 18.94
CA VAL A 19 14.08 20.33 20.21
C VAL A 19 13.40 21.37 21.10
N GLU A 20 14.02 22.56 21.25
CA GLU A 20 13.44 23.67 22.02
C GLU A 20 12.15 24.23 21.40
N ALA A 21 12.00 24.18 20.07
CA ALA A 21 10.82 24.67 19.38
C ALA A 21 9.55 23.86 19.69
N GLY A 22 9.70 22.60 20.17
CA GLY A 22 8.60 21.76 20.64
C GLY A 22 7.58 21.45 19.54
N LEU A 23 8.04 21.14 18.33
CA LEU A 23 7.22 20.84 17.16
C LEU A 23 6.29 19.65 17.42
N LYS A 24 5.18 19.56 16.67
CA LYS A 24 4.21 18.46 16.74
C LYS A 24 3.76 18.08 15.33
N LEU A 25 4.66 17.48 14.59
CA LEU A 25 4.49 17.14 13.19
C LEU A 25 4.39 15.60 13.02
N ASP A 26 3.51 15.13 12.15
CA ASP A 26 3.22 13.69 12.00
C ASP A 26 3.40 13.26 10.53
N LEU A 27 4.47 12.53 10.25
CA LEU A 27 4.79 11.91 8.96
C LEU A 27 4.65 10.37 9.00
N THR A 28 3.93 9.81 9.98
CA THR A 28 3.86 8.36 10.20
C THR A 28 3.00 7.63 9.18
N ARG A 29 1.92 8.26 8.69
CA ARG A 29 0.90 7.57 7.91
C ARG A 29 0.58 8.25 6.60
N GLY A 30 0.64 7.47 5.50
CA GLY A 30 0.08 7.86 4.21
C GLY A 30 -1.44 7.84 4.25
N LYS A 31 -2.05 8.88 4.80
CA LYS A 31 -3.50 9.11 4.78
C LYS A 31 -3.82 10.38 4.00
N PRO A 32 -5.03 10.49 3.42
CA PRO A 32 -5.45 11.71 2.76
C PRO A 32 -5.47 12.90 3.71
N ALA A 33 -5.05 14.06 3.24
CA ALA A 33 -5.25 15.34 3.92
C ALA A 33 -6.71 15.81 3.83
N ALA A 34 -7.10 16.78 4.66
CA ALA A 34 -8.48 17.28 4.68
C ALA A 34 -8.92 17.77 3.29
N GLU A 35 -8.07 18.52 2.59
CA GLU A 35 -8.33 19.02 1.25
C GLU A 35 -8.55 17.91 0.20
N GLN A 36 -7.97 16.72 0.39
CA GLN A 36 -8.25 15.55 -0.45
C GLN A 36 -9.62 14.93 -0.13
N LEU A 37 -9.97 14.86 1.16
CA LEU A 37 -11.27 14.36 1.60
C LEU A 37 -12.40 15.27 1.11
N ASP A 38 -12.20 16.59 1.14
CA ASP A 38 -13.18 17.58 0.68
C ASP A 38 -13.55 17.43 -0.80
N LEU A 39 -12.69 16.85 -1.63
CA LEU A 39 -12.99 16.54 -3.03
C LEU A 39 -14.14 15.55 -3.20
N ALA A 40 -14.48 14.79 -2.17
CA ALA A 40 -15.53 13.79 -2.18
C ALA A 40 -16.79 14.19 -1.38
N ASN A 41 -16.90 15.44 -0.91
CA ASN A 41 -18.02 15.91 -0.11
C ASN A 41 -19.38 15.79 -0.83
N GLU A 42 -19.39 15.78 -2.16
CA GLU A 42 -20.61 15.53 -2.95
C GLU A 42 -21.21 14.12 -2.75
N LEU A 43 -20.47 13.15 -2.19
CA LEU A 43 -21.03 11.87 -1.78
C LEU A 43 -22.17 12.02 -0.77
N ASP A 44 -22.13 13.09 0.02
CA ASP A 44 -23.19 13.39 0.98
C ASP A 44 -24.45 13.88 0.24
N GLY A 45 -25.54 13.15 0.41
CA GLY A 45 -26.80 13.47 -0.25
C GLY A 45 -26.90 13.14 -1.74
N ILE A 46 -25.86 12.59 -2.39
CA ILE A 46 -25.82 12.33 -3.85
C ILE A 46 -26.99 11.47 -4.34
N LEU A 47 -27.51 10.56 -3.52
CA LEU A 47 -28.63 9.70 -3.88
C LEU A 47 -29.96 10.43 -3.89
N ASN A 48 -30.09 11.55 -3.19
CA ASN A 48 -31.29 12.37 -3.15
C ASN A 48 -32.61 11.58 -3.00
N GLY A 49 -32.60 10.51 -2.18
CA GLY A 49 -33.73 9.62 -1.97
C GLY A 49 -33.94 8.51 -3.00
N PHE A 50 -33.09 8.41 -4.01
CA PHE A 50 -33.10 7.33 -5.00
C PHE A 50 -32.26 6.16 -4.54
N TYR A 51 -32.90 5.06 -4.17
CA TYR A 51 -32.26 3.87 -3.59
C TYR A 51 -32.44 2.61 -4.44
N GLN A 52 -33.00 2.74 -5.64
CA GLN A 52 -33.23 1.62 -6.54
C GLN A 52 -32.13 1.52 -7.59
N LEU A 53 -31.66 0.29 -7.83
CA LEU A 53 -30.78 -0.07 -8.93
C LEU A 53 -31.53 -0.13 -10.25
N GLN A 54 -30.81 -0.28 -11.36
CA GLN A 54 -31.42 -0.42 -12.69
C GLN A 54 -32.33 -1.64 -12.81
N ASP A 55 -32.05 -2.72 -12.09
CA ASP A 55 -32.87 -3.94 -12.03
C ASP A 55 -34.09 -3.85 -11.07
N GLY A 56 -34.26 -2.70 -10.40
CA GLY A 56 -35.35 -2.46 -9.44
C GLY A 56 -34.99 -2.89 -8.00
N THR A 57 -33.79 -3.41 -7.73
CA THR A 57 -33.41 -3.77 -6.37
C THR A 57 -33.29 -2.53 -5.48
N ASP A 58 -33.93 -2.58 -4.30
CA ASP A 58 -33.82 -1.54 -3.28
C ASP A 58 -32.61 -1.78 -2.39
N VAL A 59 -31.60 -0.91 -2.49
CA VAL A 59 -30.33 -1.06 -1.77
C VAL A 59 -30.44 -0.84 -0.26
N ARG A 60 -31.56 -0.36 0.25
CA ARG A 60 -31.78 -0.18 1.70
C ARG A 60 -32.01 -1.49 2.44
N ASN A 61 -32.38 -2.56 1.72
CA ASN A 61 -32.59 -3.88 2.31
C ASN A 61 -31.26 -4.66 2.36
N TYR A 62 -31.16 -5.66 3.22
CA TYR A 62 -29.96 -6.51 3.28
C TYR A 62 -29.95 -7.59 2.19
N GLY A 63 -28.83 -8.31 2.09
CA GLY A 63 -28.58 -9.34 1.05
C GLY A 63 -27.61 -8.86 -0.02
N GLY A 64 -27.17 -9.80 -0.86
CA GLY A 64 -26.21 -9.53 -1.94
C GLY A 64 -24.77 -9.39 -1.44
N ILE A 65 -24.17 -10.47 -0.96
CA ILE A 65 -22.79 -10.50 -0.41
C ILE A 65 -21.76 -10.03 -1.44
N PHE A 66 -21.96 -10.29 -2.72
CA PHE A 66 -21.07 -9.83 -3.79
C PHE A 66 -21.07 -8.30 -3.98
N GLY A 67 -22.04 -7.60 -3.41
CA GLY A 67 -22.26 -6.18 -3.68
C GLY A 67 -23.18 -5.93 -4.87
N ILE A 68 -23.49 -4.67 -5.16
CA ILE A 68 -24.35 -4.29 -6.28
C ILE A 68 -23.63 -4.44 -7.63
N PRO A 69 -24.35 -4.82 -8.71
CA PRO A 69 -23.73 -5.03 -10.02
C PRO A 69 -22.93 -3.83 -10.52
N GLU A 70 -23.44 -2.63 -10.33
CA GLU A 70 -22.82 -1.39 -10.78
C GLU A 70 -21.48 -1.12 -10.04
N ALA A 71 -21.41 -1.44 -8.73
CA ALA A 71 -20.16 -1.31 -7.97
C ALA A 71 -19.15 -2.41 -8.32
N ARG A 72 -19.62 -3.61 -8.66
CA ARG A 72 -18.75 -4.68 -9.19
C ARG A 72 -18.14 -4.27 -10.54
N ALA A 73 -18.95 -3.66 -11.42
CA ALA A 73 -18.45 -3.12 -12.69
C ALA A 73 -17.40 -2.03 -12.47
N LEU A 74 -17.65 -1.07 -11.56
CA LEU A 74 -16.68 -0.02 -11.19
C LEU A 74 -15.37 -0.61 -10.64
N GLY A 75 -15.47 -1.63 -9.78
CA GLY A 75 -14.31 -2.36 -9.26
C GLY A 75 -13.55 -3.11 -10.36
N GLY A 76 -14.27 -3.69 -11.31
CA GLY A 76 -13.70 -4.34 -12.49
C GLY A 76 -12.89 -3.36 -13.34
N GLU A 77 -13.43 -2.16 -13.62
CA GLU A 77 -12.71 -1.11 -14.34
C GLU A 77 -11.47 -0.62 -13.59
N LEU A 78 -11.55 -0.50 -12.25
CA LEU A 78 -10.42 -0.07 -11.42
C LEU A 78 -9.29 -1.10 -11.41
N MET A 79 -9.62 -2.39 -11.43
CA MET A 79 -8.65 -3.50 -11.31
C MET A 79 -8.29 -4.14 -12.66
N GLY A 80 -8.95 -3.76 -13.75
CA GLY A 80 -8.71 -4.33 -15.08
C GLY A 80 -9.29 -5.75 -15.24
N VAL A 81 -10.39 -6.10 -14.56
CA VAL A 81 -10.96 -7.45 -14.58
C VAL A 81 -12.47 -7.45 -14.91
N CYS A 82 -13.01 -8.60 -15.29
CA CYS A 82 -14.44 -8.76 -15.48
C CYS A 82 -15.21 -8.58 -14.16
N ALA A 83 -16.36 -7.90 -14.19
CA ALA A 83 -17.23 -7.68 -13.02
C ALA A 83 -17.65 -9.00 -12.32
N ASP A 84 -17.75 -10.12 -13.07
CA ASP A 84 -18.07 -11.42 -12.49
C ASP A 84 -17.01 -11.96 -11.54
N ASN A 85 -15.78 -11.49 -11.69
CA ASN A 85 -14.66 -11.82 -10.83
C ASN A 85 -14.54 -10.91 -9.60
N VAL A 86 -15.45 -9.93 -9.41
CA VAL A 86 -15.36 -8.91 -8.36
C VAL A 86 -16.38 -9.14 -7.25
N LEU A 87 -15.95 -8.99 -6.00
CA LEU A 87 -16.81 -8.81 -4.83
C LEU A 87 -16.51 -7.45 -4.20
N VAL A 88 -17.57 -6.72 -3.84
CA VAL A 88 -17.49 -5.41 -3.20
C VAL A 88 -17.75 -5.56 -1.71
N GLY A 89 -16.76 -5.27 -0.90
CA GLY A 89 -16.81 -5.38 0.56
C GLY A 89 -17.19 -4.08 1.26
N GLY A 90 -16.75 -3.97 2.51
CA GLY A 90 -16.88 -2.76 3.33
C GLY A 90 -15.88 -1.67 2.92
N ASN A 91 -15.50 -0.82 3.85
CA ASN A 91 -14.69 0.37 3.60
C ASN A 91 -13.17 0.12 3.56
N SER A 92 -12.69 -1.10 3.75
CA SER A 92 -11.27 -1.40 3.90
C SER A 92 -10.84 -2.64 3.11
N SER A 93 -9.89 -2.48 2.17
CA SER A 93 -9.25 -3.60 1.50
C SER A 93 -8.46 -4.47 2.48
N LEU A 94 -7.89 -3.89 3.55
CA LEU A 94 -7.21 -4.67 4.60
C LEU A 94 -8.13 -5.69 5.25
N THR A 95 -9.39 -5.32 5.51
CA THR A 95 -10.38 -6.26 6.05
C THR A 95 -10.68 -7.40 5.06
N LEU A 96 -10.81 -7.10 3.77
CA LEU A 96 -10.99 -8.14 2.74
C LEU A 96 -9.75 -9.04 2.62
N MET A 97 -8.55 -8.46 2.63
CA MET A 97 -7.28 -9.22 2.62
C MET A 97 -7.19 -10.16 3.82
N TYR A 98 -7.49 -9.66 5.03
CA TYR A 98 -7.51 -10.45 6.24
C TYR A 98 -8.48 -11.63 6.14
N HIS A 99 -9.74 -11.36 5.77
CA HIS A 99 -10.76 -12.42 5.66
C HIS A 99 -10.44 -13.43 4.57
N TYR A 100 -9.91 -12.98 3.44
CA TYR A 100 -9.55 -13.88 2.35
C TYR A 100 -8.38 -14.77 2.73
N LEU A 101 -7.34 -14.21 3.33
CA LEU A 101 -6.19 -15.00 3.79
C LEU A 101 -6.59 -15.94 4.95
N ALA A 102 -7.44 -15.50 5.88
CA ALA A 102 -7.98 -16.36 6.94
C ALA A 102 -8.80 -17.54 6.38
N HIS A 103 -9.61 -17.29 5.34
CA HIS A 103 -10.33 -18.34 4.62
C HIS A 103 -9.36 -19.35 3.99
N ARG A 104 -8.35 -18.88 3.28
CA ARG A 104 -7.34 -19.74 2.64
C ARG A 104 -6.52 -20.53 3.66
N ALA A 105 -6.06 -19.87 4.72
CA ALA A 105 -5.33 -20.53 5.81
C ALA A 105 -6.17 -21.61 6.49
N ARG A 106 -7.49 -21.41 6.64
CA ARG A 106 -8.41 -22.43 7.14
C ARG A 106 -8.51 -23.62 6.20
N GLU A 107 -8.53 -23.39 4.87
CA GLU A 107 -8.55 -24.47 3.88
C GLU A 107 -7.26 -25.30 3.94
N TRP A 108 -6.09 -24.66 3.99
CA TRP A 108 -4.79 -25.34 4.09
C TRP A 108 -4.69 -26.17 5.37
N ARG A 109 -5.05 -25.61 6.54
CA ARG A 109 -5.06 -26.36 7.81
C ARG A 109 -6.04 -27.53 7.81
N ALA A 110 -7.20 -27.38 7.17
CA ALA A 110 -8.16 -28.49 7.01
C ALA A 110 -7.63 -29.59 6.10
N ALA A 111 -6.69 -29.31 5.22
CA ALA A 111 -5.97 -30.27 4.39
C ALA A 111 -4.76 -30.91 5.13
N GLY A 112 -4.50 -30.51 6.39
CA GLY A 112 -3.37 -31.01 7.19
C GLY A 112 -2.07 -30.22 7.01
N GLU A 113 -2.15 -29.03 6.44
CA GLU A 113 -1.01 -28.17 6.18
C GLU A 113 -0.94 -27.07 7.26
N ASP A 114 -0.30 -27.39 8.39
CA ASP A 114 -0.22 -26.48 9.56
C ASP A 114 0.98 -25.52 9.50
N ASP A 115 2.10 -25.92 8.87
CA ASP A 115 3.27 -25.06 8.63
C ASP A 115 3.00 -24.19 7.39
N ILE A 116 2.55 -22.98 7.63
CA ILE A 116 2.20 -22.02 6.57
C ILE A 116 3.16 -20.85 6.62
N ARG A 117 3.82 -20.59 5.48
CA ARG A 117 4.76 -19.48 5.33
C ARG A 117 4.36 -18.58 4.17
N PHE A 118 4.62 -17.28 4.33
CA PHE A 118 4.41 -16.27 3.29
C PHE A 118 5.70 -15.55 2.96
N LEU A 119 5.95 -15.35 1.67
CA LEU A 119 6.99 -14.47 1.20
C LEU A 119 6.52 -13.01 1.37
N CYS A 120 7.38 -12.21 1.95
CA CYS A 120 7.12 -10.82 2.29
C CYS A 120 8.19 -9.92 1.67
N PRO A 121 7.96 -9.36 0.48
CA PRO A 121 8.86 -8.36 -0.09
C PRO A 121 9.05 -7.19 0.87
N ALA A 122 10.30 -6.83 1.14
CA ALA A 122 10.68 -5.78 2.06
C ALA A 122 11.82 -4.90 1.48
N PRO A 123 11.79 -3.58 1.78
CA PRO A 123 10.80 -2.90 2.60
C PRO A 123 9.39 -2.98 2.01
N GLY A 124 8.37 -3.18 2.86
CA GLY A 124 7.00 -3.46 2.47
C GLY A 124 5.93 -2.84 3.40
N TYR A 125 4.69 -3.21 3.19
CA TYR A 125 3.57 -2.66 3.95
C TYR A 125 3.37 -3.39 5.28
N ASP A 126 3.58 -2.67 6.38
CA ASP A 126 3.52 -3.16 7.76
C ASP A 126 2.24 -3.93 8.12
N ARG A 127 1.09 -3.58 7.51
CA ARG A 127 -0.18 -4.26 7.79
C ARG A 127 -0.26 -5.67 7.21
N HIS A 128 0.41 -5.95 6.10
CA HIS A 128 0.51 -7.30 5.57
C HIS A 128 1.22 -8.22 6.56
N PHE A 129 2.27 -7.73 7.19
CA PHE A 129 3.02 -8.48 8.21
C PHE A 129 2.17 -8.74 9.45
N THR A 130 1.46 -7.70 9.93
CA THR A 130 0.53 -7.84 11.07
C THR A 130 -0.58 -8.88 10.79
N VAL A 131 -1.08 -8.96 9.55
CA VAL A 131 -2.07 -10.00 9.17
C VAL A 131 -1.47 -11.39 9.26
N CYS A 132 -0.23 -11.59 8.79
CA CYS A 132 0.47 -12.88 8.92
C CYS A 132 0.66 -13.27 10.39
N GLU A 133 1.14 -12.33 11.23
CA GLU A 133 1.33 -12.57 12.67
C GLU A 133 0.02 -12.98 13.37
N ASP A 134 -1.08 -12.25 13.12
CA ASP A 134 -2.38 -12.54 13.74
C ASP A 134 -2.94 -13.89 13.28
N LEU A 135 -2.70 -14.29 12.04
CA LEU A 135 -3.14 -15.58 11.50
C LEU A 135 -2.18 -16.74 11.80
N GLY A 136 -1.07 -16.51 12.49
CA GLY A 136 -0.06 -17.52 12.77
C GLY A 136 0.59 -18.07 11.50
N ILE A 137 0.92 -17.18 10.57
CA ILE A 137 1.63 -17.46 9.32
C ILE A 137 3.06 -16.92 9.46
N ASP A 138 4.04 -17.79 9.30
CA ASP A 138 5.44 -17.39 9.36
C ASP A 138 5.83 -16.57 8.12
N MET A 139 6.69 -15.60 8.31
CA MET A 139 7.11 -14.69 7.25
C MET A 139 8.57 -14.91 6.85
N ILE A 140 8.79 -14.91 5.54
CA ILE A 140 10.12 -14.97 4.92
C ILE A 140 10.34 -13.66 4.18
N THR A 141 11.36 -12.90 4.57
CA THR A 141 11.72 -11.64 3.90
C THR A 141 12.33 -11.91 2.53
N VAL A 142 11.85 -11.19 1.52
CA VAL A 142 12.40 -11.17 0.16
C VAL A 142 12.85 -9.73 -0.15
N PRO A 143 14.08 -9.51 -0.61
CA PRO A 143 14.53 -8.17 -0.98
C PRO A 143 13.73 -7.59 -2.14
N MET A 144 13.37 -6.29 -2.02
CA MET A 144 12.86 -5.50 -3.15
C MET A 144 14.02 -5.02 -4.01
N GLN A 145 13.81 -5.07 -5.33
CA GLN A 145 14.72 -4.57 -6.35
C GLN A 145 13.98 -3.56 -7.25
N ASP A 146 14.70 -2.94 -8.19
CA ASP A 146 14.07 -2.13 -9.22
C ASP A 146 13.15 -3.01 -10.08
N GLY A 147 11.87 -2.62 -10.14
CA GLY A 147 10.87 -3.36 -10.90
C GLY A 147 10.22 -4.57 -10.20
N GLY A 148 10.42 -4.73 -8.88
CA GLY A 148 9.72 -5.74 -8.07
C GLY A 148 10.62 -6.49 -7.09
N PRO A 149 10.13 -7.54 -6.43
CA PRO A 149 10.96 -8.38 -5.56
C PRO A 149 11.99 -9.19 -6.35
N ASP A 150 13.01 -9.70 -5.65
CA ASP A 150 13.98 -10.64 -6.22
C ASP A 150 13.29 -11.95 -6.65
N MET A 151 12.91 -11.99 -7.93
CA MET A 151 12.16 -13.13 -8.47
C MET A 151 13.00 -14.40 -8.60
N ASP A 152 14.33 -14.31 -8.72
CA ASP A 152 15.20 -15.50 -8.75
C ASP A 152 15.16 -16.19 -7.39
N LEU A 153 15.22 -15.40 -6.33
CA LEU A 153 15.08 -15.90 -4.96
C LEU A 153 13.67 -16.44 -4.70
N VAL A 154 12.63 -15.72 -5.11
CA VAL A 154 11.23 -16.15 -4.97
C VAL A 154 11.00 -17.51 -5.62
N GLU A 155 11.35 -17.67 -6.89
CA GLU A 155 11.18 -18.92 -7.65
C GLU A 155 11.97 -20.08 -7.03
N SER A 156 13.21 -19.82 -6.63
CA SER A 156 14.02 -20.81 -5.93
C SER A 156 13.37 -21.31 -4.64
N MET A 157 12.87 -20.38 -3.81
CA MET A 157 12.24 -20.73 -2.54
C MET A 157 10.99 -21.60 -2.73
N VAL A 158 10.07 -21.19 -3.62
CA VAL A 158 8.78 -21.89 -3.79
C VAL A 158 8.91 -23.26 -4.43
N GLN A 159 9.99 -23.51 -5.18
CA GLN A 159 10.27 -24.83 -5.77
C GLN A 159 10.66 -25.88 -4.74
N TYR A 160 11.31 -25.47 -3.65
CA TYR A 160 11.91 -26.40 -2.71
C TYR A 160 11.25 -26.42 -1.33
N ASP A 161 10.47 -25.39 -0.98
CA ASP A 161 9.79 -25.31 0.30
C ASP A 161 8.26 -25.38 0.12
N PRO A 162 7.65 -26.54 0.36
CA PRO A 162 6.20 -26.72 0.24
C PRO A 162 5.39 -26.01 1.32
N SER A 163 6.03 -25.49 2.38
CA SER A 163 5.33 -24.70 3.41
C SER A 163 5.02 -23.28 2.94
N ILE A 164 5.68 -22.81 1.86
CA ILE A 164 5.42 -21.47 1.30
C ILE A 164 4.11 -21.50 0.52
N ARG A 165 3.08 -20.85 1.06
CA ARG A 165 1.70 -20.83 0.55
C ARG A 165 1.30 -19.54 -0.13
N GLY A 166 2.14 -18.52 -0.13
CA GLY A 166 1.82 -17.28 -0.81
C GLY A 166 2.85 -16.20 -0.68
N ILE A 167 2.55 -15.09 -1.32
CA ILE A 167 3.36 -13.89 -1.35
C ILE A 167 2.47 -12.64 -1.31
N TRP A 168 2.91 -11.62 -0.57
CA TRP A 168 2.34 -10.28 -0.64
C TRP A 168 2.95 -9.48 -1.78
N CYS A 169 2.10 -8.78 -2.55
CA CYS A 169 2.52 -7.91 -3.63
C CYS A 169 1.83 -6.55 -3.53
N VAL A 170 2.59 -5.46 -3.65
CA VAL A 170 2.06 -4.11 -3.90
C VAL A 170 2.62 -3.66 -5.24
N PRO A 171 1.95 -4.00 -6.37
CA PRO A 171 2.59 -4.05 -7.67
C PRO A 171 2.77 -2.70 -8.34
N LYS A 172 1.99 -1.70 -7.97
CA LYS A 172 2.11 -0.34 -8.52
C LYS A 172 2.33 0.65 -7.38
N TYR A 173 3.37 1.46 -7.51
CA TYR A 173 3.76 2.45 -6.50
C TYR A 173 3.88 1.84 -5.10
N SER A 174 4.63 0.75 -5.00
CA SER A 174 4.81 -0.06 -3.80
C SER A 174 5.03 0.77 -2.53
N ASN A 175 4.45 0.33 -1.43
CA ASN A 175 4.64 0.93 -0.12
C ASN A 175 5.79 0.22 0.62
N PRO A 176 6.92 0.89 0.95
CA PRO A 176 7.17 2.34 0.79
C PRO A 176 7.94 2.74 -0.47
N THR A 177 8.45 1.81 -1.28
CA THR A 177 9.49 2.07 -2.30
C THR A 177 9.02 2.94 -3.46
N GLY A 178 7.71 2.99 -3.73
CA GLY A 178 7.16 3.70 -4.88
C GLY A 178 7.43 3.04 -6.24
N HIS A 179 8.06 1.86 -6.26
CA HIS A 179 8.33 1.11 -7.49
C HIS A 179 7.05 0.52 -8.08
N THR A 180 7.02 0.42 -9.40
CA THR A 180 6.03 -0.36 -10.14
C THR A 180 6.70 -1.61 -10.69
N TYR A 181 6.04 -2.76 -10.57
CA TYR A 181 6.58 -4.03 -11.05
C TYR A 181 6.74 -3.99 -12.57
N SER A 182 7.88 -4.47 -13.05
CA SER A 182 8.17 -4.59 -14.48
C SER A 182 7.28 -5.65 -15.14
N ASP A 183 7.07 -5.53 -16.46
CA ASP A 183 6.33 -6.54 -17.23
C ASP A 183 6.92 -7.94 -17.02
N ALA A 184 8.24 -8.07 -17.04
CA ALA A 184 8.94 -9.33 -16.80
C ALA A 184 8.65 -9.90 -15.39
N THR A 185 8.59 -9.05 -14.38
CA THR A 185 8.23 -9.45 -13.01
C THR A 185 6.80 -9.95 -12.95
N VAL A 186 5.85 -9.25 -13.58
CA VAL A 186 4.44 -9.67 -13.59
C VAL A 186 4.24 -10.97 -14.37
N GLU A 187 4.95 -11.17 -15.50
CA GLU A 187 4.94 -12.44 -16.24
C GLU A 187 5.44 -13.60 -15.38
N ARG A 188 6.53 -13.41 -14.62
CA ARG A 188 7.05 -14.41 -13.68
C ARG A 188 6.05 -14.72 -12.57
N PHE A 189 5.39 -13.71 -12.00
CA PHE A 189 4.33 -13.92 -11.01
C PHE A 189 3.16 -14.73 -11.56
N ALA A 190 2.70 -14.47 -12.78
CA ALA A 190 1.62 -15.23 -13.40
C ALA A 190 1.98 -16.71 -13.58
N ALA A 191 3.24 -17.01 -13.84
CA ALA A 191 3.74 -18.39 -13.98
C ALA A 191 4.11 -19.06 -12.66
N LEU A 192 4.37 -18.27 -11.60
CA LEU A 192 4.92 -18.73 -10.32
C LEU A 192 4.15 -19.92 -9.69
N PRO A 193 2.80 -19.95 -9.69
CA PRO A 193 2.08 -21.08 -9.10
C PRO A 193 2.36 -22.42 -9.77
N LYS A 194 2.86 -22.44 -11.00
CA LYS A 194 3.26 -23.70 -11.69
C LYS A 194 4.56 -24.28 -11.15
N LEU A 195 5.36 -23.48 -10.47
CA LEU A 195 6.64 -23.89 -9.89
C LEU A 195 6.47 -24.39 -8.46
N THR A 196 5.34 -24.12 -7.82
CA THR A 196 5.13 -24.42 -6.40
C THR A 196 4.70 -25.86 -6.18
N VAL A 197 5.01 -26.39 -5.01
CA VAL A 197 4.54 -27.67 -4.55
C VAL A 197 3.24 -27.47 -3.77
N GLY A 198 2.11 -27.58 -4.45
CA GLY A 198 0.78 -27.43 -3.84
C GLY A 198 0.12 -26.10 -4.12
N ASP A 199 -0.90 -25.76 -3.32
CA ASP A 199 -1.69 -24.55 -3.51
C ASP A 199 -0.91 -23.32 -3.06
N PHE A 200 -0.94 -22.27 -3.88
CA PHE A 200 -0.18 -21.03 -3.68
C PHE A 200 -1.05 -19.81 -3.95
N LEU A 201 -0.82 -18.69 -3.25
CA LEU A 201 -1.64 -17.49 -3.33
C LEU A 201 -0.81 -16.24 -3.59
N LEU A 202 -1.14 -15.52 -4.64
CA LEU A 202 -0.68 -14.17 -4.91
C LEU A 202 -1.67 -13.17 -4.29
N MET A 203 -1.27 -12.50 -3.21
CA MET A 203 -2.03 -11.41 -2.58
C MET A 203 -1.63 -10.09 -3.25
N TRP A 204 -2.40 -9.69 -4.28
CA TRP A 204 -2.09 -8.57 -5.17
C TRP A 204 -2.78 -7.29 -4.71
N ASP A 205 -2.16 -6.57 -3.76
CA ASP A 205 -2.71 -5.33 -3.19
C ASP A 205 -2.45 -4.14 -4.12
N ASN A 206 -3.39 -3.85 -5.00
CA ASN A 206 -3.32 -2.75 -5.97
C ASN A 206 -3.89 -1.44 -5.38
N ALA A 207 -3.46 -1.08 -4.18
CA ALA A 207 -3.96 0.07 -3.43
C ALA A 207 -3.72 1.42 -4.14
N TYR A 208 -2.74 1.48 -5.04
CA TYR A 208 -2.31 2.71 -5.71
C TYR A 208 -2.52 2.69 -7.23
N ALA A 209 -3.41 1.85 -7.73
CA ALA A 209 -3.69 1.66 -9.17
C ALA A 209 -3.84 2.97 -9.97
N VAL A 210 -4.40 4.01 -9.36
CA VAL A 210 -4.76 5.29 -9.99
C VAL A 210 -4.13 6.51 -9.31
N HIS A 211 -3.09 6.31 -8.49
CA HIS A 211 -2.46 7.37 -7.69
C HIS A 211 -1.22 7.97 -8.35
N ASP A 212 -1.37 8.34 -9.60
CA ASP A 212 -0.29 8.90 -10.41
C ASP A 212 0.07 10.33 -9.99
N LEU A 213 1.36 10.65 -9.87
CA LEU A 213 1.90 11.98 -9.58
C LEU A 213 2.44 12.70 -10.84
N THR A 214 2.45 12.03 -11.96
CA THR A 214 3.00 12.51 -13.24
C THR A 214 1.97 12.42 -14.36
N ASP A 215 2.22 13.14 -15.46
CA ASP A 215 1.42 13.03 -16.70
C ASP A 215 1.82 11.82 -17.55
N GLN A 216 2.92 11.16 -17.20
CA GLN A 216 3.38 9.90 -17.78
C GLN A 216 3.42 8.84 -16.69
N PRO A 217 2.25 8.29 -16.30
CA PRO A 217 2.16 7.33 -15.22
C PRO A 217 2.81 6.00 -15.61
N ASP A 218 3.31 5.28 -14.61
CA ASP A 218 3.75 3.92 -14.80
C ASP A 218 2.57 3.04 -15.26
N SER A 219 2.87 2.14 -16.18
CA SER A 219 1.94 1.09 -16.61
C SER A 219 2.20 -0.17 -15.80
N LEU A 220 1.14 -0.79 -15.31
CA LEU A 220 1.20 -2.11 -14.68
C LEU A 220 0.53 -3.13 -15.62
N THR A 221 1.28 -4.17 -15.98
CA THR A 221 0.75 -5.27 -16.80
C THR A 221 -0.37 -6.01 -16.05
N ASP A 222 -1.39 -6.42 -16.79
CA ASP A 222 -2.56 -7.11 -16.25
C ASP A 222 -2.18 -8.56 -15.83
N ILE A 223 -2.06 -8.76 -14.53
CA ILE A 223 -1.74 -10.07 -13.93
C ILE A 223 -2.84 -11.10 -14.20
N MET A 224 -4.13 -10.69 -14.25
CA MET A 224 -5.22 -11.66 -14.44
C MET A 224 -5.22 -12.23 -15.87
N SER A 225 -5.03 -11.38 -16.88
CA SER A 225 -4.88 -11.82 -18.27
C SER A 225 -3.67 -12.75 -18.47
N LEU A 226 -2.57 -12.50 -17.76
CA LEU A 226 -1.41 -13.39 -17.78
C LEU A 226 -1.67 -14.70 -17.02
N ALA A 227 -2.39 -14.64 -15.90
CA ALA A 227 -2.80 -15.81 -15.14
C ALA A 227 -3.76 -16.71 -15.93
N GLU A 228 -4.67 -16.13 -16.73
CA GLU A 228 -5.51 -16.90 -17.66
C GLU A 228 -4.68 -17.68 -18.68
N LYS A 229 -3.69 -17.06 -19.30
CA LYS A 229 -2.77 -17.71 -20.22
C LYS A 229 -1.94 -18.81 -19.56
N ASN A 230 -1.65 -18.65 -18.28
CA ASN A 230 -0.91 -19.61 -17.48
C ASN A 230 -1.80 -20.64 -16.76
N GLU A 231 -3.13 -20.54 -16.84
CA GLU A 231 -4.07 -21.40 -16.10
C GLU A 231 -3.87 -21.32 -14.56
N THR A 232 -3.53 -20.13 -14.06
CA THR A 232 -3.22 -19.84 -12.63
C THR A 232 -4.18 -18.85 -12.00
N THR A 233 -5.33 -18.59 -12.61
CA THR A 233 -6.31 -17.59 -12.12
C THR A 233 -6.80 -17.87 -10.71
N ASP A 234 -6.89 -19.14 -10.30
CA ASP A 234 -7.28 -19.56 -8.96
C ASP A 234 -6.26 -19.18 -7.87
N ASN A 235 -5.06 -18.80 -8.29
CA ASN A 235 -3.94 -18.43 -7.41
C ASN A 235 -3.81 -16.92 -7.21
N VAL A 236 -4.59 -16.10 -7.93
CA VAL A 236 -4.50 -14.64 -7.89
C VAL A 236 -5.68 -14.05 -7.14
N ALA A 237 -5.41 -13.19 -6.15
CA ALA A 237 -6.41 -12.36 -5.49
C ALA A 237 -5.96 -10.89 -5.55
N ILE A 238 -6.70 -10.07 -6.31
CA ILE A 238 -6.42 -8.65 -6.48
C ILE A 238 -7.29 -7.86 -5.51
N PHE A 239 -6.70 -6.87 -4.83
CA PHE A 239 -7.40 -6.00 -3.90
C PHE A 239 -7.26 -4.54 -4.31
N ALA A 240 -8.33 -3.78 -4.14
CA ALA A 240 -8.34 -2.34 -4.32
C ALA A 240 -9.35 -1.69 -3.36
N SER A 241 -9.29 -0.38 -3.20
CA SER A 241 -10.29 0.37 -2.43
C SER A 241 -10.35 1.83 -2.86
N THR A 242 -11.45 2.48 -2.52
CA THR A 242 -11.59 3.93 -2.68
C THR A 242 -11.13 4.72 -1.44
N SER A 243 -10.49 4.06 -0.47
CA SER A 243 -10.06 4.71 0.80
C SER A 243 -9.14 5.90 0.62
N LYS A 244 -8.36 5.93 -0.46
CA LYS A 244 -7.48 7.06 -0.81
C LYS A 244 -7.97 7.83 -2.05
N ILE A 245 -9.18 7.50 -2.53
CA ILE A 245 -9.85 8.14 -3.68
C ILE A 245 -10.97 9.05 -3.18
N THR A 246 -11.76 8.57 -2.21
CA THR A 246 -12.90 9.28 -1.63
C THR A 246 -12.69 9.48 -0.13
N PHE A 247 -13.59 8.97 0.72
CA PHE A 247 -13.46 9.03 2.16
C PHE A 247 -12.69 7.82 2.69
N ALA A 248 -11.58 8.06 3.38
CA ALA A 248 -10.78 6.99 3.96
C ALA A 248 -11.55 6.14 5.00
N GLY A 249 -12.45 6.77 5.76
CA GLY A 249 -13.29 6.11 6.76
C GLY A 249 -14.58 5.50 6.22
N ALA A 250 -15.00 5.85 4.99
CA ALA A 250 -16.27 5.48 4.41
C ALA A 250 -16.17 5.19 2.89
N GLY A 251 -15.06 4.63 2.44
CA GLY A 251 -14.88 4.15 1.07
C GLY A 251 -15.59 2.83 0.81
N ILE A 252 -15.29 2.23 -0.32
CA ILE A 252 -15.64 0.84 -0.67
C ILE A 252 -14.38 0.08 -1.06
N ALA A 253 -14.33 -1.20 -0.76
CA ALA A 253 -13.21 -2.08 -1.06
C ALA A 253 -13.62 -3.21 -2.00
N PHE A 254 -12.68 -3.69 -2.77
CA PHE A 254 -12.87 -4.69 -3.79
C PHE A 254 -11.88 -5.84 -3.61
N ILE A 255 -12.35 -7.05 -3.89
CA ILE A 255 -11.50 -8.21 -4.17
C ILE A 255 -11.90 -8.77 -5.52
N ALA A 256 -10.90 -9.16 -6.31
CA ALA A 256 -11.09 -9.90 -7.55
C ALA A 256 -10.25 -11.17 -7.55
N THR A 257 -10.88 -12.28 -7.93
CA THR A 257 -10.23 -13.57 -8.12
C THR A 257 -11.09 -14.43 -9.07
N SER A 258 -10.75 -15.69 -9.30
CA SER A 258 -11.60 -16.56 -10.13
C SER A 258 -13.01 -16.70 -9.53
N THR A 259 -14.00 -16.95 -10.39
CA THR A 259 -15.40 -17.15 -9.95
C THR A 259 -15.55 -18.32 -8.99
N GLY A 260 -14.75 -19.39 -9.17
CA GLY A 260 -14.74 -20.54 -8.27
C GLY A 260 -14.22 -20.17 -6.86
N ARG A 261 -13.16 -19.41 -6.78
CA ARG A 261 -12.61 -18.90 -5.50
C ARG A 261 -13.56 -17.90 -4.83
N LEU A 262 -14.20 -17.02 -5.62
CA LEU A 262 -15.20 -16.10 -5.08
C LEU A 262 -16.39 -16.82 -4.46
N ALA A 263 -16.90 -17.89 -5.08
CA ALA A 263 -18.00 -18.68 -4.53
C ALA A 263 -17.63 -19.33 -3.18
N GLY A 264 -16.40 -19.83 -3.04
CA GLY A 264 -15.88 -20.33 -1.77
C GLY A 264 -15.79 -19.23 -0.70
N PHE A 265 -15.30 -18.05 -1.09
CA PHE A 265 -15.18 -16.90 -0.20
C PHE A 265 -16.54 -16.32 0.20
N GLU A 266 -17.51 -16.27 -0.71
CA GLU A 266 -18.90 -15.90 -0.39
C GLU A 266 -19.46 -16.80 0.71
N LYS A 267 -19.30 -18.12 0.58
CA LYS A 267 -19.74 -19.08 1.60
C LYS A 267 -19.05 -18.83 2.94
N TYR A 268 -17.78 -18.48 2.96
CA TYR A 268 -17.06 -18.12 4.17
C TYR A 268 -17.63 -16.83 4.78
N LEU A 269 -17.86 -15.79 3.98
CA LEU A 269 -18.41 -14.51 4.43
C LEU A 269 -19.86 -14.62 4.92
N SER A 270 -20.66 -15.53 4.34
CA SER A 270 -22.08 -15.71 4.72
C SER A 270 -22.29 -16.11 6.18
N ALA A 271 -21.25 -16.63 6.85
CA ALA A 271 -21.26 -16.88 8.28
C ALA A 271 -21.06 -15.61 9.13
N GLN A 272 -20.65 -14.49 8.51
CA GLN A 272 -20.25 -13.25 9.20
C GLN A 272 -21.16 -12.07 8.84
N THR A 273 -21.71 -12.06 7.62
CA THR A 273 -22.55 -10.97 7.12
C THR A 273 -23.60 -11.49 6.14
N ILE A 274 -24.73 -10.80 6.04
CA ILE A 274 -25.76 -11.02 5.01
C ILE A 274 -25.45 -10.17 3.77
N GLY A 275 -24.60 -9.16 3.88
CA GLY A 275 -24.19 -8.27 2.82
C GLY A 275 -23.53 -7.00 3.37
N PHE A 276 -22.82 -6.32 2.49
CA PHE A 276 -22.13 -5.06 2.81
C PHE A 276 -23.05 -3.85 2.55
N ASP A 277 -22.59 -2.65 2.90
CA ASP A 277 -23.33 -1.39 2.77
C ASP A 277 -23.54 -1.01 1.29
N LYS A 278 -24.71 -1.43 0.75
CA LYS A 278 -25.09 -1.15 -0.64
C LYS A 278 -25.45 0.31 -0.89
N ILE A 279 -25.88 1.04 0.14
CA ILE A 279 -26.14 2.48 0.01
C ILE A 279 -24.82 3.20 -0.27
N ASN A 280 -23.78 2.86 0.46
CA ASN A 280 -22.45 3.44 0.24
C ASN A 280 -21.85 3.02 -1.11
N GLN A 281 -22.07 1.77 -1.53
CA GLN A 281 -21.68 1.32 -2.87
C GLN A 281 -22.35 2.17 -3.95
N LEU A 282 -23.68 2.38 -3.86
CA LEU A 282 -24.44 3.17 -4.84
C LEU A 282 -23.99 4.65 -4.86
N ARG A 283 -23.66 5.24 -3.69
CA ARG A 283 -23.07 6.59 -3.62
C ARG A 283 -21.79 6.69 -4.45
N HIS A 284 -20.90 5.72 -4.28
CA HIS A 284 -19.62 5.70 -5.02
C HIS A 284 -19.81 5.49 -6.52
N VAL A 285 -20.76 4.65 -6.93
CA VAL A 285 -21.12 4.48 -8.35
C VAL A 285 -21.62 5.80 -8.95
N HIS A 286 -22.51 6.50 -8.27
CA HIS A 286 -23.03 7.79 -8.74
C HIS A 286 -21.95 8.87 -8.79
N PHE A 287 -21.01 8.86 -7.86
CA PHE A 287 -19.94 9.85 -7.75
C PHE A 287 -18.83 9.60 -8.77
N LEU A 288 -18.27 8.40 -8.81
CA LEU A 288 -17.12 8.04 -9.65
C LEU A 288 -17.53 7.68 -11.07
N LYS A 289 -18.72 7.12 -11.26
CA LYS A 289 -19.34 6.70 -12.52
C LYS A 289 -18.61 5.56 -13.23
N ASP A 290 -17.38 5.80 -13.68
CA ASP A 290 -16.56 4.90 -14.50
C ASP A 290 -15.08 5.21 -14.35
N ALA A 291 -14.23 4.49 -15.08
CA ALA A 291 -12.78 4.70 -15.09
C ALA A 291 -12.38 6.14 -15.51
N ALA A 292 -13.15 6.79 -16.37
CA ALA A 292 -12.87 8.18 -16.77
C ALA A 292 -13.18 9.14 -15.61
N GLY A 293 -14.27 8.92 -14.91
CA GLY A 293 -14.63 9.67 -13.69
C GLY A 293 -13.61 9.49 -12.57
N ILE A 294 -13.12 8.26 -12.36
CA ILE A 294 -12.03 7.97 -11.41
C ILE A 294 -10.78 8.77 -11.80
N ARG A 295 -10.34 8.70 -13.06
CA ARG A 295 -9.14 9.45 -13.52
C ARG A 295 -9.30 10.96 -13.36
N ALA A 296 -10.46 11.52 -13.71
CA ALA A 296 -10.73 12.95 -13.55
C ALA A 296 -10.70 13.38 -12.08
N HIS A 297 -11.21 12.54 -11.17
CA HIS A 297 -11.17 12.78 -9.74
C HIS A 297 -9.73 12.70 -9.21
N MET A 298 -8.96 11.70 -9.60
CA MET A 298 -7.57 11.52 -9.19
C MET A 298 -6.63 12.61 -9.70
N ALA A 299 -6.94 13.26 -10.84
CA ALA A 299 -6.20 14.43 -11.29
C ALA A 299 -6.29 15.61 -10.28
N LYS A 300 -7.43 15.76 -9.57
CA LYS A 300 -7.58 16.75 -8.49
C LYS A 300 -6.73 16.37 -7.27
N HIS A 301 -6.70 15.09 -6.90
CA HIS A 301 -5.80 14.59 -5.83
C HIS A 301 -4.34 14.86 -6.16
N ARG A 302 -3.92 14.56 -7.40
CA ARG A 302 -2.54 14.84 -7.86
C ARG A 302 -2.16 16.30 -7.68
N ALA A 303 -3.05 17.23 -8.03
CA ALA A 303 -2.79 18.66 -7.87
C ALA A 303 -2.52 19.07 -6.42
N ILE A 304 -3.09 18.37 -5.44
CA ILE A 304 -2.88 18.59 -4.01
C ILE A 304 -1.58 17.95 -3.52
N ILE A 305 -1.33 16.67 -3.88
CA ILE A 305 -0.24 15.91 -3.26
C ILE A 305 1.10 16.05 -3.97
N LYS A 306 1.10 16.28 -5.30
CA LYS A 306 2.36 16.45 -6.04
C LYS A 306 3.28 17.53 -5.49
N PRO A 307 2.80 18.75 -5.16
CA PRO A 307 3.67 19.77 -4.57
C PRO A 307 4.34 19.36 -3.25
N LYS A 308 3.68 18.48 -2.47
CA LYS A 308 4.24 17.93 -1.23
C LYS A 308 5.37 16.94 -1.50
N PHE A 309 5.23 16.09 -2.53
CA PHE A 309 6.30 15.21 -2.98
C PHE A 309 7.48 16.00 -3.54
N ASP A 310 7.21 17.00 -4.40
CA ASP A 310 8.24 17.86 -4.99
C ASP A 310 9.05 18.58 -3.89
N LEU A 311 8.39 19.04 -2.83
CA LEU A 311 9.06 19.66 -1.68
C LEU A 311 10.01 18.68 -0.98
N VAL A 312 9.52 17.48 -0.65
CA VAL A 312 10.34 16.47 0.04
C VAL A 312 11.55 16.10 -0.81
N LEU A 313 11.34 15.78 -2.09
CA LEU A 313 12.43 15.39 -3.00
C LEU A 313 13.45 16.53 -3.16
N LYS A 314 12.98 17.77 -3.27
CA LYS A 314 13.87 18.93 -3.32
C LYS A 314 14.70 19.08 -2.04
N LYS A 315 14.11 18.92 -0.85
CA LYS A 315 14.85 18.99 0.43
C LYS A 315 15.91 17.89 0.54
N LEU A 316 15.57 16.67 0.13
CA LEU A 316 16.53 15.56 0.12
C LEU A 316 17.69 15.84 -0.86
N GLU A 317 17.37 16.32 -2.07
CA GLU A 317 18.37 16.66 -3.08
C GLU A 317 19.28 17.82 -2.61
N ASP A 318 18.71 18.92 -2.14
CA ASP A 318 19.46 20.11 -1.73
C ASP A 318 20.40 19.83 -0.54
N HIS A 319 20.03 18.92 0.37
CA HIS A 319 20.77 18.69 1.62
C HIS A 319 21.61 17.41 1.62
N LEU A 320 21.20 16.36 0.92
CA LEU A 320 21.84 15.02 1.04
C LEU A 320 22.51 14.55 -0.24
N ALA A 321 22.15 15.10 -1.41
CA ALA A 321 22.74 14.65 -2.67
C ALA A 321 24.26 14.84 -2.70
N GLY A 322 24.97 13.82 -3.21
CA GLY A 322 26.42 13.84 -3.37
C GLY A 322 27.23 13.69 -2.07
N LYS A 323 26.56 13.42 -0.93
CA LYS A 323 27.24 13.22 0.37
C LYS A 323 27.45 11.75 0.72
N ASP A 324 26.85 10.81 -0.03
CA ASP A 324 26.90 9.36 0.20
C ASP A 324 26.45 8.92 1.61
N ILE A 325 25.49 9.69 2.20
CA ILE A 325 24.98 9.43 3.55
C ILE A 325 23.56 8.89 3.56
N ALA A 326 22.84 9.01 2.46
CA ALA A 326 21.51 8.45 2.25
C ALA A 326 21.21 8.29 0.77
N CYS A 327 20.30 7.37 0.44
CA CYS A 327 19.69 7.27 -0.87
C CYS A 327 18.15 7.21 -0.73
N TRP A 328 17.42 7.62 -1.75
CA TRP A 328 15.96 7.66 -1.71
C TRP A 328 15.34 7.37 -3.08
N THR A 329 14.09 6.92 -3.04
CA THR A 329 13.31 6.70 -4.25
C THR A 329 12.66 7.99 -4.76
N VAL A 330 12.45 8.06 -6.07
CA VAL A 330 11.72 9.16 -6.75
C VAL A 330 10.48 8.55 -7.41
N PRO A 331 9.37 8.38 -6.67
CA PRO A 331 8.21 7.67 -7.17
C PRO A 331 7.42 8.48 -8.19
N ALA A 332 6.91 7.83 -9.24
CA ALA A 332 5.99 8.42 -10.21
C ALA A 332 4.53 8.45 -9.70
N GLY A 333 4.26 7.89 -8.51
CA GLY A 333 2.94 7.83 -7.90
C GLY A 333 2.95 7.27 -6.49
N GLY A 334 1.77 7.00 -5.94
CA GLY A 334 1.61 6.46 -4.60
C GLY A 334 1.62 7.51 -3.50
N TYR A 335 1.95 7.09 -2.28
CA TYR A 335 1.82 7.91 -1.06
C TYR A 335 3.10 8.03 -0.24
N PHE A 336 4.22 7.42 -0.70
CA PHE A 336 5.43 7.30 0.09
C PHE A 336 6.70 7.57 -0.72
N ILE A 337 7.73 7.96 0.00
CA ILE A 337 9.13 7.96 -0.44
C ILE A 337 9.88 7.04 0.51
N SER A 338 10.66 6.12 -0.02
CA SER A 338 11.58 5.29 0.76
C SER A 338 12.95 5.93 0.80
N LEU A 339 13.55 5.99 1.97
CA LEU A 339 14.90 6.50 2.16
C LEU A 339 15.69 5.47 2.96
N ASP A 340 16.89 5.16 2.49
CA ASP A 340 17.86 4.36 3.23
C ASP A 340 19.02 5.26 3.68
N THR A 341 19.28 5.26 4.98
CA THR A 341 20.47 5.86 5.59
C THR A 341 21.68 4.95 5.43
N GLN A 342 22.84 5.36 5.91
CA GLN A 342 23.91 4.39 6.16
C GLN A 342 23.42 3.32 7.16
N PRO A 343 23.91 2.07 7.05
CA PRO A 343 23.50 0.98 7.94
C PRO A 343 23.69 1.32 9.42
N GLY A 344 22.71 0.93 10.25
CA GLY A 344 22.70 1.15 11.70
C GLY A 344 22.20 2.52 12.14
N LEU A 345 21.74 3.39 11.24
CA LEU A 345 21.36 4.77 11.60
C LEU A 345 19.85 5.06 11.60
N ALA A 346 19.00 4.23 10.99
CA ALA A 346 17.57 4.55 10.86
C ALA A 346 16.90 4.70 12.22
N SER A 347 17.13 3.79 13.14
CA SER A 347 16.57 3.85 14.50
C SER A 347 16.97 5.12 15.23
N ARG A 348 18.22 5.54 15.10
CA ARG A 348 18.74 6.78 15.69
C ARG A 348 18.11 8.01 15.07
N VAL A 349 18.06 8.10 13.73
CA VAL A 349 17.44 9.21 13.01
C VAL A 349 15.97 9.37 13.40
N VAL A 350 15.22 8.27 13.45
CA VAL A 350 13.80 8.27 13.85
C VAL A 350 13.64 8.74 15.30
N ALA A 351 14.51 8.30 16.21
CA ALA A 351 14.49 8.74 17.62
C ALA A 351 14.81 10.24 17.75
N MET A 352 15.83 10.74 17.05
CA MET A 352 16.20 12.15 17.04
C MET A 352 15.09 13.04 16.45
N ALA A 353 14.50 12.64 15.31
CA ALA A 353 13.37 13.36 14.72
C ALA A 353 12.19 13.41 15.70
N GLY A 354 11.90 12.29 16.38
CA GLY A 354 10.86 12.21 17.43
C GLY A 354 11.12 13.14 18.60
N ALA A 355 12.37 13.25 19.09
CA ALA A 355 12.76 14.17 20.15
C ALA A 355 12.61 15.64 19.73
N ALA A 356 12.85 15.96 18.45
CA ALA A 356 12.62 17.27 17.87
C ALA A 356 11.14 17.51 17.47
N GLY A 357 10.24 16.59 17.79
CA GLY A 357 8.80 16.73 17.58
C GLY A 357 8.28 16.34 16.20
N VAL A 358 9.08 15.64 15.41
CA VAL A 358 8.69 15.07 14.12
C VAL A 358 8.51 13.54 14.26
N LYS A 359 7.27 13.09 14.22
CA LYS A 359 6.95 11.65 14.27
C LYS A 359 7.12 11.01 12.91
N LEU A 360 7.94 9.98 12.84
CA LEU A 360 8.12 9.11 11.69
C LEU A 360 7.54 7.71 12.00
N THR A 361 7.35 6.89 10.97
CA THR A 361 7.10 5.46 11.14
C THR A 361 8.29 4.85 11.92
N PRO A 362 8.04 3.98 12.91
CA PRO A 362 9.14 3.33 13.62
C PRO A 362 10.12 2.64 12.67
N ALA A 363 11.41 2.75 12.92
CA ALA A 363 12.42 2.03 12.16
C ALA A 363 12.14 0.51 12.23
N GLY A 364 12.37 -0.20 11.13
CA GLY A 364 12.06 -1.62 11.00
C GLY A 364 10.60 -1.95 10.68
N ALA A 365 9.64 -1.04 10.84
CA ALA A 365 8.22 -1.33 10.58
C ALA A 365 7.92 -1.76 9.13
N THR A 366 8.79 -1.43 8.19
CA THR A 366 8.69 -1.82 6.78
C THR A 366 9.23 -3.24 6.49
N PHE A 367 9.58 -3.97 7.55
CA PHE A 367 10.10 -5.35 7.49
C PHE A 367 9.28 -6.30 8.35
N PRO A 368 9.21 -7.60 8.00
CA PRO A 368 8.60 -8.62 8.85
C PRO A 368 9.15 -8.59 10.28
N TYR A 369 8.24 -8.78 11.25
CA TYR A 369 8.56 -8.76 12.69
C TYR A 369 9.18 -7.44 13.20
N GLY A 370 9.05 -6.35 12.42
CA GLY A 370 9.61 -5.05 12.77
C GLY A 370 11.15 -5.00 12.77
N LYS A 371 11.80 -5.87 11.99
CA LYS A 371 13.27 -6.03 11.98
C LYS A 371 13.83 -5.75 10.60
N ASP A 372 14.36 -4.53 10.42
CA ASP A 372 15.25 -4.22 9.31
C ASP A 372 16.65 -4.75 9.64
N PRO A 373 17.20 -5.70 8.87
CA PRO A 373 18.51 -6.28 9.16
C PRO A 373 19.64 -5.27 9.17
N GLU A 374 19.55 -4.24 8.34
CA GLU A 374 20.59 -3.21 8.20
C GLU A 374 20.28 -1.94 9.01
N ASP A 375 19.09 -1.85 9.64
CA ASP A 375 18.62 -0.64 10.35
C ASP A 375 18.86 0.64 9.54
N GLN A 376 18.41 0.66 8.28
CA GLN A 376 18.67 1.74 7.34
C GLN A 376 17.40 2.36 6.73
N ASN A 377 16.28 1.61 6.66
CA ASN A 377 15.11 2.04 5.92
C ASN A 377 14.19 2.96 6.73
N ILE A 378 13.82 4.10 6.16
CA ILE A 378 12.86 5.06 6.70
C ILE A 378 11.80 5.36 5.66
N ARG A 379 10.53 5.19 6.03
CA ARG A 379 9.37 5.54 5.21
C ARG A 379 8.94 6.97 5.47
N ILE A 380 8.90 7.81 4.44
CA ILE A 380 8.40 9.18 4.48
C ILE A 380 6.99 9.23 3.89
N ALA A 381 6.03 9.81 4.61
CA ALA A 381 4.64 9.96 4.19
C ALA A 381 4.24 11.44 4.02
N PRO A 382 4.44 12.06 2.85
CA PRO A 382 4.26 13.51 2.67
C PRO A 382 2.81 13.96 2.52
N THR A 383 1.85 13.04 2.35
CA THR A 383 0.50 13.37 1.87
C THR A 383 -0.36 14.12 2.89
N PHE A 384 -0.21 13.83 4.18
CA PHE A 384 -1.13 14.32 5.23
C PHE A 384 -0.83 15.73 5.74
N PRO A 385 0.40 16.13 6.10
CA PRO A 385 0.66 17.46 6.68
C PRO A 385 0.43 18.59 5.68
N ALA A 386 0.18 19.78 6.19
CA ALA A 386 0.19 20.98 5.38
C ALA A 386 1.61 21.23 4.84
N ILE A 387 1.72 21.97 3.72
CA ILE A 387 3.01 22.12 3.02
C ILE A 387 4.06 22.85 3.86
N ASP A 388 3.66 23.83 4.67
CA ASP A 388 4.54 24.56 5.59
C ASP A 388 4.97 23.75 6.81
N GLU A 389 4.12 22.82 7.26
CA GLU A 389 4.47 21.83 8.28
C GLU A 389 5.44 20.80 7.73
N LEU A 390 5.21 20.33 6.49
CA LEU A 390 6.08 19.39 5.81
C LEU A 390 7.46 19.98 5.57
N ASP A 391 7.55 21.26 5.17
CA ASP A 391 8.82 21.96 4.97
C ASP A 391 9.67 21.95 6.25
N LYS A 392 9.09 22.32 7.39
CA LYS A 392 9.75 22.29 8.70
C LYS A 392 10.14 20.88 9.13
N ALA A 393 9.25 19.91 8.90
CA ALA A 393 9.52 18.51 9.24
C ALA A 393 10.72 17.97 8.44
N MET A 394 10.84 18.35 7.18
CA MET A 394 11.97 17.94 6.35
C MET A 394 13.28 18.61 6.75
N ASP A 395 13.26 19.89 7.20
CA ASP A 395 14.46 20.54 7.75
C ASP A 395 15.00 19.80 8.98
N VAL A 396 14.10 19.40 9.89
CA VAL A 396 14.47 18.55 11.04
C VAL A 396 15.03 17.21 10.57
N PHE A 397 14.36 16.56 9.64
CA PHE A 397 14.70 15.22 9.20
C PHE A 397 16.08 15.15 8.53
N VAL A 398 16.38 16.07 7.60
CA VAL A 398 17.70 16.11 6.94
C VAL A 398 18.82 16.46 7.93
N THR A 399 18.56 17.34 8.90
CA THR A 399 19.51 17.67 9.98
C THR A 399 19.80 16.43 10.84
N CYS A 400 18.78 15.63 11.18
CA CYS A 400 18.95 14.38 11.93
C CYS A 400 19.82 13.35 11.17
N ILE A 401 19.63 13.24 9.84
CA ILE A 401 20.45 12.33 9.02
C ILE A 401 21.91 12.79 9.01
N GLU A 402 22.16 14.08 8.71
CA GLU A 402 23.52 14.61 8.69
C GLU A 402 24.20 14.44 10.06
N LEU A 403 23.51 14.80 11.14
CA LEU A 403 24.05 14.70 12.49
C LEU A 403 24.32 13.27 12.91
N ALA A 404 23.39 12.34 12.64
CA ALA A 404 23.58 10.91 12.95
C ALA A 404 24.76 10.28 12.20
N THR A 405 25.04 10.76 10.99
CA THR A 405 26.17 10.27 10.18
C THR A 405 27.51 10.80 10.67
N MET A 406 27.57 12.05 11.17
CA MET A 406 28.81 12.68 11.65
C MET A 406 29.22 12.23 13.06
N ASP A 407 28.26 11.82 13.85
CA ASP A 407 28.45 11.30 15.22
C ASP A 407 27.70 9.97 15.35
N PRO A 408 28.21 8.87 14.78
CA PRO A 408 27.53 7.58 14.68
C PRO A 408 27.41 6.83 16.02
#